data_045f4de9cf99377af3285a8e863e3e37
#
_entry.id   045f4de9cf99377af3285a8e863e3e37
#
_cell.length_a   1.000
_cell.length_b   1.000
_cell.length_c   1.000
_cell.angle_alpha   90.00
_cell.angle_beta   90.00
_cell.angle_gamma   90.00
#
_symmetry.space_group_name_H-M   'P 1'
#
loop_
_entity.id
_entity.type
_entity.pdbx_description
1 polymer ?
#
loop_
_entity_poly.entity_id
_entity_poly.type
_entity_poly.pdbx_seq_one_letter_code
_entity_poly.pdbx_strand_id
1 'polypeptide(L)'
;MEYDSERLSVMARKKFKTDGIYFTGQSSNDVTGSQYLVKFGDKQCLLECGLYQSSKNDYLDSYKVNSAKFDFKPSEIDYLFVNHPHVDHCGLVPRLVKEGFNGKIIATSETAAIMNPLLYNSCFILEDEARVLSKRYKRNYEPIYEKDDVEKALSLIKVYNEYNTIFQLDDVVSFQWFNNSHCLGAAQLQLILSDERKTRRILYTSDLGALHTKNHYLVNTEIPAVFNDVSIMESTYGNSKRTSHKTRAFDIDHLRTAIDTVMERNGTVIFPCFSFSRTQEILTTLYELYGNEPNFNIPIFVDSKLSCDISDLYCDLLHGENAELWDKVYNWNKVQFIVSKPDSRNCVADSKRKIVISSSGFCTNGRVISYLQKYIEDENSMVIFSGYTGDNSSYLSYRIKNYRDDRTISINKKSVMNRADCITLSTFSSHPDHNDLVTFGSSLNTNRLILVHGSEESKACLRSALEDAISKNNKSYKVQAATKDMVVRL
;
A
#
# COMPACT_ATOMS: atom_id res chain seq x y z
N MET A 1 38.33 -9.06 -6.50
CA MET A 1 36.89 -8.71 -6.40
C MET A 1 36.10 -8.92 -7.72
N GLU A 2 36.76 -9.12 -8.85
CA GLU A 2 36.08 -9.45 -10.15
C GLU A 2 35.67 -10.93 -10.28
N TYR A 3 36.35 -11.83 -9.60
CA TYR A 3 36.07 -13.29 -9.67
C TYR A 3 34.75 -13.72 -9.02
N ASP A 4 34.20 -12.90 -8.08
CA ASP A 4 32.91 -13.19 -7.42
C ASP A 4 31.70 -12.72 -8.23
N SER A 5 31.86 -11.67 -9.04
CA SER A 5 30.76 -11.14 -9.85
C SER A 5 30.38 -12.03 -11.03
N GLU A 6 31.35 -12.72 -11.64
CA GLU A 6 31.09 -13.70 -12.71
C GLU A 6 30.47 -15.00 -12.20
N ARG A 7 30.91 -15.50 -11.02
CA ARG A 7 30.25 -16.65 -10.39
C ARG A 7 28.82 -16.40 -9.98
N LEU A 8 28.51 -15.21 -9.43
CA LEU A 8 27.15 -14.79 -9.12
C LEU A 8 26.30 -14.62 -10.38
N SER A 9 26.86 -14.06 -11.48
CA SER A 9 26.14 -13.93 -12.76
C SER A 9 25.89 -15.28 -13.44
N VAL A 10 26.79 -16.25 -13.29
CA VAL A 10 26.61 -17.62 -13.80
C VAL A 10 25.63 -18.43 -12.94
N MET A 11 25.56 -18.19 -11.62
CA MET A 11 24.53 -18.78 -10.76
C MET A 11 23.14 -18.21 -11.03
N ALA A 12 23.01 -16.89 -11.25
CA ALA A 12 21.75 -16.25 -11.62
C ALA A 12 21.19 -16.80 -12.96
N ARG A 13 22.04 -17.03 -13.97
CA ARG A 13 21.66 -17.62 -15.26
C ARG A 13 21.14 -19.06 -15.16
N LYS A 14 21.39 -19.77 -14.06
CA LYS A 14 20.85 -21.14 -13.84
C LYS A 14 19.46 -21.13 -13.17
N LYS A 15 19.05 -20.02 -12.51
CA LYS A 15 17.92 -19.97 -11.61
C LYS A 15 16.55 -19.99 -12.32
N PHE A 16 16.42 -19.40 -13.52
CA PHE A 16 15.13 -19.25 -14.23
C PHE A 16 15.03 -20.09 -15.52
N LYS A 17 15.47 -21.34 -15.48
CA LYS A 17 15.48 -22.22 -16.67
C LYS A 17 14.19 -22.95 -16.93
N THR A 18 13.35 -23.12 -15.92
CA THR A 18 12.12 -23.91 -16.02
C THR A 18 10.89 -23.04 -15.90
N ASP A 19 9.77 -23.48 -16.47
CA ASP A 19 8.48 -22.84 -16.24
C ASP A 19 8.16 -22.86 -14.76
N GLY A 20 7.78 -21.69 -14.23
CA GLY A 20 7.52 -21.55 -12.78
C GLY A 20 7.28 -20.13 -12.33
N ILE A 21 6.83 -20.03 -11.08
CA ILE A 21 6.70 -18.79 -10.35
C ILE A 21 7.87 -18.70 -9.38
N TYR A 22 8.63 -17.62 -9.48
CA TYR A 22 9.82 -17.34 -8.71
C TYR A 22 9.58 -16.17 -7.77
N PHE A 23 9.74 -16.39 -6.47
CA PHE A 23 9.47 -15.41 -5.42
C PHE A 23 10.72 -14.59 -5.17
N THR A 24 10.90 -13.51 -5.94
CA THR A 24 12.11 -12.69 -5.95
C THR A 24 12.03 -11.49 -5.00
N GLY A 25 10.82 -11.05 -4.64
CA GLY A 25 10.58 -9.90 -3.78
C GLY A 25 10.70 -10.17 -2.29
N GLN A 26 10.84 -9.10 -1.52
CA GLN A 26 10.91 -9.17 -0.05
C GLN A 26 9.54 -9.53 0.57
N SER A 27 8.44 -9.20 -0.08
CA SER A 27 7.07 -9.55 0.38
C SER A 27 6.80 -11.05 0.45
N SER A 28 7.72 -11.89 -0.01
CA SER A 28 7.70 -13.33 0.30
C SER A 28 7.91 -13.60 1.80
N ASN A 29 8.58 -12.70 2.53
CA ASN A 29 8.87 -12.81 3.95
C ASN A 29 8.38 -11.62 4.79
N ASP A 30 7.93 -10.54 4.16
CA ASP A 30 7.52 -9.29 4.78
C ASP A 30 6.25 -8.73 4.11
N VAL A 31 5.81 -7.55 4.50
CA VAL A 31 4.65 -6.83 3.95
C VAL A 31 5.04 -5.74 2.94
N THR A 32 6.29 -5.71 2.47
CA THR A 32 6.74 -4.70 1.49
C THR A 32 7.67 -5.31 0.45
N GLY A 33 7.80 -4.65 -0.71
CA GLY A 33 8.68 -5.07 -1.80
C GLY A 33 8.12 -6.26 -2.59
N SER A 34 6.86 -6.15 -3.03
CA SER A 34 6.17 -7.18 -3.81
C SER A 34 6.78 -7.35 -5.19
N GLN A 35 7.20 -8.59 -5.52
CA GLN A 35 7.81 -8.90 -6.80
C GLN A 35 7.83 -10.41 -7.04
N TYR A 36 7.15 -10.88 -8.09
CA TYR A 36 7.07 -12.30 -8.42
C TYR A 36 7.29 -12.49 -9.93
N LEU A 37 8.31 -13.25 -10.30
CA LEU A 37 8.60 -13.54 -11.71
C LEU A 37 7.89 -14.83 -12.13
N VAL A 38 7.08 -14.75 -13.17
CA VAL A 38 6.46 -15.90 -13.81
C VAL A 38 7.14 -16.17 -15.15
N LYS A 39 7.72 -17.35 -15.29
CA LYS A 39 8.31 -17.82 -16.54
C LYS A 39 7.48 -18.95 -17.14
N PHE A 40 7.20 -18.85 -18.44
CA PHE A 40 6.50 -19.88 -19.22
C PHE A 40 7.01 -19.89 -20.66
N GLY A 41 7.66 -20.97 -21.07
CA GLY A 41 8.38 -21.02 -22.33
C GLY A 41 9.42 -19.90 -22.44
N ASP A 42 9.30 -19.10 -23.48
CA ASP A 42 10.18 -17.93 -23.69
C ASP A 42 9.63 -16.64 -23.06
N LYS A 43 8.41 -16.66 -22.52
CA LYS A 43 7.78 -15.49 -21.90
C LYS A 43 8.14 -15.33 -20.44
N GLN A 44 8.33 -14.07 -20.05
CA GLN A 44 8.57 -13.67 -18.66
C GLN A 44 7.60 -12.54 -18.29
N CYS A 45 6.74 -12.81 -17.31
CA CYS A 45 5.83 -11.83 -16.74
C CYS A 45 6.26 -11.51 -15.32
N LEU A 46 6.34 -10.23 -14.99
CA LEU A 46 6.61 -9.78 -13.62
C LEU A 46 5.28 -9.33 -12.99
N LEU A 47 4.96 -9.86 -11.82
CA LEU A 47 3.84 -9.42 -10.99
C LEU A 47 4.40 -8.49 -9.94
N GLU A 48 4.04 -7.22 -10.01
CA GLU A 48 4.54 -6.12 -9.20
C GLU A 48 6.06 -5.86 -9.30
N CYS A 49 6.46 -4.64 -8.94
CA CYS A 49 7.86 -4.25 -8.78
C CYS A 49 7.95 -3.21 -7.65
N GLY A 50 7.81 -3.69 -6.43
CA GLY A 50 7.60 -2.89 -5.24
C GLY A 50 8.88 -2.45 -4.54
N LEU A 51 8.82 -1.27 -3.93
CA LEU A 51 9.85 -0.74 -3.06
C LEU A 51 9.81 -1.44 -1.70
N TYR A 52 10.94 -1.90 -1.21
CA TYR A 52 11.09 -2.41 0.15
C TYR A 52 11.22 -1.25 1.14
N GLN A 53 10.46 -1.32 2.22
CA GLN A 53 10.52 -0.39 3.34
C GLN A 53 10.87 -1.16 4.61
N SER A 54 12.01 -0.85 5.21
CA SER A 54 12.48 -1.55 6.41
C SER A 54 11.53 -1.34 7.59
N SER A 55 11.10 -2.41 8.23
CA SER A 55 10.29 -2.37 9.47
C SER A 55 10.99 -1.68 10.64
N LYS A 56 12.32 -1.53 10.55
CA LYS A 56 13.13 -0.79 11.54
C LYS A 56 13.22 0.71 11.24
N ASN A 57 12.56 1.18 10.18
CA ASN A 57 12.68 2.56 9.68
C ASN A 57 14.15 2.95 9.44
N ASP A 58 14.94 2.03 8.88
CA ASP A 58 16.36 2.21 8.60
C ASP A 58 16.57 2.51 7.10
N TYR A 59 16.90 3.74 6.78
CA TYR A 59 17.15 4.19 5.41
C TYR A 59 18.31 3.43 4.75
N LEU A 60 19.36 3.06 5.51
CA LEU A 60 20.48 2.33 4.94
C LEU A 60 20.09 0.88 4.58
N ASP A 61 19.26 0.24 5.40
CA ASP A 61 18.75 -1.08 5.14
C ASP A 61 17.83 -1.07 3.90
N SER A 62 16.86 -0.16 3.87
CA SER A 62 15.99 0.05 2.70
C SER A 62 16.79 0.34 1.43
N TYR A 63 17.78 1.24 1.50
CA TYR A 63 18.64 1.57 0.37
C TYR A 63 19.42 0.36 -0.16
N LYS A 64 20.04 -0.43 0.73
CA LYS A 64 20.80 -1.64 0.34
C LYS A 64 19.93 -2.65 -0.40
N VAL A 65 18.72 -2.90 0.12
CA VAL A 65 17.78 -3.85 -0.49
C VAL A 65 17.31 -3.31 -1.84
N ASN A 66 16.87 -2.06 -1.87
CA ASN A 66 16.31 -1.45 -3.08
C ASN A 66 17.36 -1.14 -4.16
N SER A 67 18.65 -1.04 -3.83
CA SER A 67 19.74 -0.87 -4.79
C SER A 67 20.44 -2.17 -5.18
N ALA A 68 20.09 -3.30 -4.55
CA ALA A 68 20.65 -4.61 -4.91
C ALA A 68 20.21 -4.99 -6.33
N LYS A 69 21.09 -5.66 -7.10
CA LYS A 69 20.73 -6.14 -8.46
C LYS A 69 19.51 -7.03 -8.43
N PHE A 70 18.63 -6.88 -9.43
CA PHE A 70 17.54 -7.82 -9.63
C PHE A 70 18.10 -9.24 -9.87
N ASP A 71 17.40 -10.25 -9.36
CA ASP A 71 17.76 -11.64 -9.56
C ASP A 71 17.56 -12.12 -11.01
N PHE A 72 16.84 -11.33 -11.80
CA PHE A 72 16.53 -11.52 -13.22
C PHE A 72 17.09 -10.36 -14.06
N LYS A 73 17.02 -10.48 -15.38
CA LYS A 73 17.39 -9.38 -16.27
C LYS A 73 16.14 -8.59 -16.64
N PRO A 74 16.04 -7.30 -16.30
CA PRO A 74 14.92 -6.45 -16.67
C PRO A 74 14.60 -6.45 -18.17
N SER A 75 15.62 -6.53 -19.03
CA SER A 75 15.44 -6.56 -20.49
C SER A 75 14.85 -7.87 -21.05
N GLU A 76 14.72 -8.92 -20.22
CA GLU A 76 14.10 -10.19 -20.61
C GLU A 76 12.62 -10.27 -20.16
N ILE A 77 12.09 -9.24 -19.48
CA ILE A 77 10.69 -9.19 -19.05
C ILE A 77 9.83 -8.65 -20.19
N ASP A 78 8.81 -9.42 -20.60
CA ASP A 78 7.86 -9.03 -21.65
C ASP A 78 6.76 -8.12 -21.09
N TYR A 79 6.20 -8.48 -19.93
CA TYR A 79 5.08 -7.80 -19.29
C TYR A 79 5.31 -7.61 -17.80
N LEU A 80 5.00 -6.40 -17.31
CA LEU A 80 4.87 -6.10 -15.90
C LEU A 80 3.40 -5.82 -15.59
N PHE A 81 2.82 -6.52 -14.63
CA PHE A 81 1.48 -6.25 -14.13
C PHE A 81 1.57 -5.46 -12.83
N VAL A 82 0.91 -4.31 -12.77
CA VAL A 82 0.78 -3.49 -11.56
C VAL A 82 -0.68 -3.48 -11.15
N ASN A 83 -0.99 -4.20 -10.10
CA ASN A 83 -2.36 -4.46 -9.67
C ASN A 83 -2.95 -3.31 -8.87
N HIS A 84 -2.11 -2.51 -8.18
CA HIS A 84 -2.51 -1.28 -7.51
C HIS A 84 -1.29 -0.36 -7.29
N PRO A 85 -1.51 0.95 -7.02
CA PRO A 85 -0.42 1.93 -7.13
C PRO A 85 0.40 2.15 -5.85
N HIS A 86 0.22 1.38 -4.75
CA HIS A 86 1.05 1.55 -3.57
C HIS A 86 2.53 1.30 -3.87
N VAL A 87 3.41 2.05 -3.21
CA VAL A 87 4.85 2.06 -3.55
C VAL A 87 5.56 0.72 -3.26
N ASP A 88 5.07 -0.07 -2.35
CA ASP A 88 5.54 -1.44 -2.08
C ASP A 88 5.10 -2.45 -3.16
N HIS A 89 4.33 -2.01 -4.16
CA HIS A 89 3.91 -2.76 -5.34
C HIS A 89 4.43 -2.17 -6.65
N CYS A 90 4.63 -0.85 -6.73
CA CYS A 90 5.08 -0.19 -7.96
C CYS A 90 6.34 0.66 -7.81
N GLY A 91 6.85 0.88 -6.61
CA GLY A 91 7.88 1.89 -6.34
C GLY A 91 9.25 1.64 -6.95
N LEU A 92 9.55 0.42 -7.41
CA LEU A 92 10.79 0.10 -8.16
C LEU A 92 10.57 0.02 -9.69
N VAL A 93 9.37 0.31 -10.19
CA VAL A 93 9.10 0.30 -11.65
C VAL A 93 10.04 1.25 -12.41
N PRO A 94 10.31 2.50 -11.96
CA PRO A 94 11.27 3.34 -12.65
C PRO A 94 12.70 2.77 -12.67
N ARG A 95 13.12 2.12 -11.60
CA ARG A 95 14.41 1.44 -11.54
C ARG A 95 14.47 0.25 -12.52
N LEU A 96 13.39 -0.54 -12.60
CA LEU A 96 13.31 -1.64 -13.57
C LEU A 96 13.55 -1.13 -14.99
N VAL A 97 12.96 0.02 -15.35
CA VAL A 97 13.14 0.69 -16.64
C VAL A 97 14.57 1.23 -16.81
N LYS A 98 15.14 1.86 -15.78
CA LYS A 98 16.54 2.30 -15.74
C LYS A 98 17.51 1.15 -16.04
N GLU A 99 17.22 -0.05 -15.55
CA GLU A 99 18.05 -1.25 -15.75
C GLU A 99 17.72 -2.04 -17.03
N GLY A 100 16.89 -1.48 -17.93
CA GLY A 100 16.72 -1.98 -19.30
C GLY A 100 15.38 -2.63 -19.62
N PHE A 101 14.39 -2.61 -18.72
CA PHE A 101 13.03 -3.02 -19.05
C PHE A 101 12.44 -2.11 -20.15
N ASN A 102 11.89 -2.71 -21.18
CA ASN A 102 11.23 -2.02 -22.30
C ASN A 102 9.94 -2.73 -22.75
N GLY A 103 9.45 -3.67 -21.95
CA GLY A 103 8.17 -4.35 -22.17
C GLY A 103 6.97 -3.44 -21.89
N LYS A 104 5.77 -4.03 -21.78
CA LYS A 104 4.55 -3.29 -21.47
C LYS A 104 4.25 -3.37 -19.96
N ILE A 105 3.85 -2.25 -19.38
CA ILE A 105 3.32 -2.18 -18.01
C ILE A 105 1.79 -2.22 -18.12
N ILE A 106 1.16 -3.22 -17.51
CA ILE A 106 -0.28 -3.45 -17.56
C ILE A 106 -0.91 -3.02 -16.26
N ALA A 107 -1.89 -2.13 -16.32
CA ALA A 107 -2.59 -1.60 -15.14
C ALA A 107 -4.02 -1.17 -15.50
N THR A 108 -4.85 -0.89 -14.48
CA THR A 108 -6.12 -0.18 -14.65
C THR A 108 -5.89 1.32 -14.85
N SER A 109 -6.87 2.07 -15.34
CA SER A 109 -6.75 3.52 -15.56
C SER A 109 -6.46 4.26 -14.27
N GLU A 110 -7.15 3.90 -13.19
CA GLU A 110 -7.00 4.55 -11.89
C GLU A 110 -5.62 4.25 -11.30
N THR A 111 -5.17 3.00 -11.39
CA THR A 111 -3.80 2.63 -10.98
C THR A 111 -2.77 3.42 -11.77
N ALA A 112 -2.90 3.50 -13.10
CA ALA A 112 -1.99 4.26 -13.95
C ALA A 112 -1.96 5.75 -13.61
N ALA A 113 -3.13 6.37 -13.41
CA ALA A 113 -3.25 7.78 -13.07
C ALA A 113 -2.62 8.09 -11.70
N ILE A 114 -2.88 7.26 -10.69
CA ILE A 114 -2.38 7.45 -9.32
C ILE A 114 -0.88 7.13 -9.21
N MET A 115 -0.36 6.18 -9.99
CA MET A 115 1.09 5.92 -10.08
C MET A 115 1.89 7.17 -10.43
N ASN A 116 1.34 8.06 -11.25
CA ASN A 116 2.05 9.27 -11.68
C ASN A 116 2.51 10.12 -10.47
N PRO A 117 1.65 10.76 -9.66
CA PRO A 117 2.09 11.56 -8.53
C PRO A 117 2.83 10.74 -7.46
N LEU A 118 2.49 9.45 -7.28
CA LEU A 118 3.15 8.58 -6.31
C LEU A 118 4.61 8.30 -6.68
N LEU A 119 4.91 7.98 -7.93
CA LEU A 119 6.27 7.68 -8.38
C LEU A 119 7.15 8.93 -8.39
N TYR A 120 6.63 10.11 -8.78
CA TYR A 120 7.37 11.36 -8.65
C TYR A 120 7.66 11.71 -7.19
N ASN A 121 6.69 11.54 -6.29
CA ASN A 121 6.90 11.75 -4.86
C ASN A 121 7.92 10.74 -4.29
N SER A 122 7.85 9.48 -4.71
CA SER A 122 8.82 8.45 -4.31
C SER A 122 10.23 8.80 -4.80
N CYS A 123 10.38 9.25 -6.05
CA CYS A 123 11.64 9.72 -6.60
C CYS A 123 12.26 10.83 -5.73
N PHE A 124 11.47 11.85 -5.40
CA PHE A 124 11.90 12.95 -4.54
C PHE A 124 12.35 12.48 -3.14
N ILE A 125 11.63 11.54 -2.55
CA ILE A 125 11.99 10.95 -1.23
C ILE A 125 13.31 10.18 -1.34
N LEU A 126 13.47 9.34 -2.36
CA LEU A 126 14.69 8.53 -2.56
C LEU A 126 15.93 9.40 -2.85
N GLU A 127 15.77 10.53 -3.56
CA GLU A 127 16.84 11.52 -3.74
C GLU A 127 17.26 12.14 -2.41
N ASP A 128 16.28 12.50 -1.56
CA ASP A 128 16.57 13.08 -0.23
C ASP A 128 17.22 12.05 0.71
N GLU A 129 16.75 10.81 0.72
CA GLU A 129 17.35 9.70 1.47
C GLU A 129 18.80 9.44 1.05
N ALA A 130 19.09 9.39 -0.25
CA ALA A 130 20.44 9.25 -0.79
C ALA A 130 21.36 10.39 -0.33
N ARG A 131 20.84 11.63 -0.32
CA ARG A 131 21.56 12.82 0.18
C ARG A 131 21.84 12.71 1.69
N VAL A 132 20.86 12.27 2.48
CA VAL A 132 21.02 12.07 3.92
C VAL A 132 22.06 10.97 4.22
N LEU A 133 22.00 9.85 3.50
CA LEU A 133 22.96 8.76 3.62
C LEU A 133 24.38 9.23 3.24
N SER A 134 24.52 9.97 2.13
CA SER A 134 25.79 10.51 1.68
C SER A 134 26.44 11.41 2.71
N LYS A 135 25.66 12.30 3.32
CA LYS A 135 26.11 13.17 4.41
C LYS A 135 26.49 12.40 5.67
N ARG A 136 25.68 11.41 6.06
CA ARG A 136 25.87 10.62 7.29
C ARG A 136 27.11 9.73 7.22
N TYR A 137 27.32 9.08 6.06
CA TYR A 137 28.39 8.09 5.90
C TYR A 137 29.61 8.64 5.14
N LYS A 138 29.60 9.93 4.76
CA LYS A 138 30.72 10.61 4.06
C LYS A 138 31.17 9.88 2.79
N ARG A 139 30.25 9.30 2.06
CA ARG A 139 30.47 8.65 0.76
C ARG A 139 29.28 8.92 -0.14
N ASN A 140 29.46 8.84 -1.46
CA ASN A 140 28.39 9.04 -2.40
C ASN A 140 27.39 7.88 -2.39
N TYR A 141 26.11 8.17 -2.23
CA TYR A 141 24.95 7.30 -2.44
C TYR A 141 24.13 7.91 -3.55
N GLU A 142 24.06 7.24 -4.70
CA GLU A 142 23.24 7.67 -5.82
C GLU A 142 21.75 7.38 -5.55
N PRO A 143 20.82 8.23 -6.07
CA PRO A 143 19.40 7.90 -6.07
C PRO A 143 19.15 6.58 -6.79
N ILE A 144 18.21 5.79 -6.30
CA ILE A 144 17.85 4.49 -6.88
C ILE A 144 17.39 4.67 -8.33
N TYR A 145 16.63 5.72 -8.60
CA TYR A 145 16.23 6.18 -9.93
C TYR A 145 15.98 7.69 -9.92
N GLU A 146 15.86 8.28 -11.08
CA GLU A 146 15.70 9.71 -11.29
C GLU A 146 14.38 10.01 -12.02
N LYS A 147 14.05 11.29 -12.18
CA LYS A 147 12.81 11.78 -12.78
C LYS A 147 12.59 11.24 -14.21
N ASP A 148 13.64 11.22 -15.03
CA ASP A 148 13.57 10.72 -16.40
C ASP A 148 13.20 9.23 -16.46
N ASP A 149 13.65 8.45 -15.46
CA ASP A 149 13.28 7.04 -15.32
C ASP A 149 11.77 6.88 -14.99
N VAL A 150 11.21 7.82 -14.20
CA VAL A 150 9.77 7.86 -13.90
C VAL A 150 9.00 8.19 -15.17
N GLU A 151 9.37 9.22 -15.92
CA GLU A 151 8.71 9.62 -17.16
C GLU A 151 8.70 8.47 -18.18
N LYS A 152 9.84 7.80 -18.34
CA LYS A 152 9.96 6.64 -19.22
C LYS A 152 9.09 5.48 -18.75
N ALA A 153 9.06 5.20 -17.46
CA ALA A 153 8.22 4.13 -16.90
C ALA A 153 6.73 4.39 -17.18
N LEU A 154 6.26 5.62 -16.90
CA LEU A 154 4.87 6.00 -17.15
C LEU A 154 4.49 5.90 -18.64
N SER A 155 5.42 6.15 -19.57
CA SER A 155 5.18 6.04 -21.00
C SER A 155 4.96 4.58 -21.49
N LEU A 156 5.41 3.59 -20.74
CA LEU A 156 5.25 2.16 -21.06
C LEU A 156 3.91 1.58 -20.60
N ILE A 157 3.11 2.34 -19.83
CA ILE A 157 1.84 1.85 -19.29
C ILE A 157 0.81 1.65 -20.41
N LYS A 158 0.13 0.51 -20.35
CA LYS A 158 -1.03 0.13 -21.15
C LYS A 158 -2.20 -0.16 -20.23
N VAL A 159 -3.29 0.55 -20.44
CA VAL A 159 -4.48 0.52 -19.59
C VAL A 159 -5.49 -0.49 -20.12
N TYR A 160 -6.06 -1.28 -19.19
CA TYR A 160 -7.15 -2.22 -19.43
C TYR A 160 -8.15 -2.12 -18.28
N ASN A 161 -9.42 -1.80 -18.55
CA ASN A 161 -10.41 -1.41 -17.52
C ASN A 161 -11.56 -2.39 -17.33
N GLU A 162 -11.78 -3.32 -18.28
CA GLU A 162 -12.91 -4.24 -18.14
C GLU A 162 -12.54 -5.39 -17.22
N TYR A 163 -13.32 -5.54 -16.18
CA TYR A 163 -13.22 -6.66 -15.24
C TYR A 163 -13.96 -7.88 -15.78
N ASN A 164 -13.54 -9.08 -15.39
CA ASN A 164 -14.10 -10.35 -15.82
C ASN A 164 -14.05 -10.57 -17.35
N THR A 165 -13.14 -9.85 -18.03
CA THR A 165 -12.90 -9.93 -19.47
C THR A 165 -11.49 -10.42 -19.73
N ILE A 166 -11.33 -11.42 -20.60
CA ILE A 166 -10.02 -11.95 -20.98
C ILE A 166 -9.42 -11.07 -22.07
N PHE A 167 -8.26 -10.52 -21.79
CA PHE A 167 -7.43 -9.77 -22.74
C PHE A 167 -6.27 -10.64 -23.21
N GLN A 168 -6.09 -10.73 -24.50
CA GLN A 168 -4.96 -11.39 -25.11
C GLN A 168 -3.85 -10.37 -25.40
N LEU A 169 -2.66 -10.59 -24.85
CA LEU A 169 -1.49 -9.73 -25.06
C LEU A 169 -0.63 -10.20 -26.23
N ASP A 170 -0.51 -11.52 -26.38
CA ASP A 170 0.12 -12.23 -27.51
C ASP A 170 -0.39 -13.68 -27.58
N ASP A 171 0.26 -14.52 -28.39
CA ASP A 171 -0.18 -15.92 -28.61
C ASP A 171 -0.04 -16.81 -27.35
N VAL A 172 0.73 -16.39 -26.36
CA VAL A 172 1.03 -17.16 -25.14
C VAL A 172 0.38 -16.55 -23.91
N VAL A 173 0.32 -15.23 -23.82
CA VAL A 173 -0.05 -14.50 -22.60
C VAL A 173 -1.42 -13.85 -22.76
N SER A 174 -2.34 -14.23 -21.90
CA SER A 174 -3.63 -13.58 -21.71
C SER A 174 -3.85 -13.31 -20.21
N PHE A 175 -4.76 -12.41 -19.89
CA PHE A 175 -5.10 -12.12 -18.51
C PHE A 175 -6.53 -11.60 -18.38
N GLN A 176 -7.03 -11.56 -17.13
CA GLN A 176 -8.24 -10.82 -16.75
C GLN A 176 -8.11 -10.24 -15.36
N TRP A 177 -8.84 -9.14 -15.14
CA TRP A 177 -8.97 -8.51 -13.84
C TRP A 177 -10.21 -8.97 -13.10
N PHE A 178 -10.12 -9.05 -11.74
CA PHE A 178 -11.27 -9.20 -10.87
C PHE A 178 -11.31 -8.04 -9.87
N ASN A 179 -12.52 -7.68 -9.44
CA ASN A 179 -12.76 -6.58 -8.52
C ASN A 179 -12.02 -6.77 -7.18
N ASN A 180 -11.49 -5.66 -6.66
CA ASN A 180 -10.76 -5.61 -5.41
C ASN A 180 -11.02 -4.29 -4.68
N SER A 181 -11.43 -4.34 -3.42
CA SER A 181 -11.76 -3.17 -2.61
C SER A 181 -10.57 -2.64 -1.79
N HIS A 182 -9.33 -2.97 -2.16
CA HIS A 182 -8.15 -2.51 -1.40
C HIS A 182 -7.97 -0.98 -1.49
N CYS A 183 -7.99 -0.45 -2.70
CA CYS A 183 -7.93 0.99 -2.99
C CYS A 183 -8.50 1.26 -4.39
N LEU A 184 -8.68 2.54 -4.74
CA LEU A 184 -9.14 2.93 -6.07
C LEU A 184 -8.16 2.43 -7.14
N GLY A 185 -8.67 1.69 -8.13
CA GLY A 185 -7.90 1.07 -9.20
C GLY A 185 -7.29 -0.30 -8.87
N ALA A 186 -7.39 -0.77 -7.62
CA ALA A 186 -6.89 -2.09 -7.26
C ALA A 186 -7.65 -3.20 -7.99
N ALA A 187 -6.91 -4.19 -8.48
CA ALA A 187 -7.45 -5.36 -9.17
C ALA A 187 -6.72 -6.65 -8.76
N GLN A 188 -7.44 -7.77 -8.72
CA GLN A 188 -6.82 -9.09 -8.71
C GLN A 188 -6.54 -9.51 -10.15
N LEU A 189 -5.48 -10.26 -10.37
CA LEU A 189 -5.04 -10.72 -11.69
C LEU A 189 -5.22 -12.23 -11.83
N GLN A 190 -5.92 -12.71 -12.85
CA GLN A 190 -5.67 -14.04 -13.36
C GLN A 190 -4.78 -13.95 -14.61
N LEU A 191 -3.57 -14.48 -14.51
CA LEU A 191 -2.65 -14.66 -15.64
C LEU A 191 -2.89 -16.02 -16.25
N ILE A 192 -3.10 -16.05 -17.58
CA ILE A 192 -3.36 -17.26 -18.37
C ILE A 192 -2.21 -17.40 -19.36
N LEU A 193 -1.48 -18.49 -19.24
CA LEU A 193 -0.31 -18.82 -20.05
C LEU A 193 -0.58 -20.08 -20.83
N SER A 194 -0.51 -20.02 -22.15
CA SER A 194 -0.89 -21.13 -23.03
C SER A 194 0.14 -21.34 -24.14
N ASP A 195 0.54 -22.59 -24.34
CA ASP A 195 1.26 -23.03 -25.53
C ASP A 195 0.51 -24.22 -26.18
N GLU A 196 1.06 -24.81 -27.22
CA GLU A 196 0.47 -25.96 -27.92
C GLU A 196 0.26 -27.20 -27.06
N ARG A 197 0.93 -27.28 -25.89
CA ARG A 197 0.97 -28.47 -25.01
C ARG A 197 0.12 -28.31 -23.76
N LYS A 198 0.09 -27.11 -23.18
CA LYS A 198 -0.52 -26.88 -21.86
C LYS A 198 -1.01 -25.44 -21.69
N THR A 199 -2.00 -25.29 -20.83
CA THR A 199 -2.44 -23.99 -20.30
C THR A 199 -2.20 -23.96 -18.80
N ARG A 200 -1.70 -22.84 -18.28
CA ARG A 200 -1.55 -22.57 -16.84
C ARG A 200 -2.27 -21.30 -16.45
N ARG A 201 -2.97 -21.36 -15.33
CA ARG A 201 -3.73 -20.25 -14.77
C ARG A 201 -3.22 -19.93 -13.39
N ILE A 202 -2.85 -18.67 -13.19
CA ILE A 202 -2.28 -18.16 -11.93
C ILE A 202 -3.17 -17.02 -11.48
N LEU A 203 -3.80 -17.16 -10.31
CA LEU A 203 -4.47 -16.06 -9.65
C LEU A 203 -3.47 -15.36 -8.73
N TYR A 204 -3.32 -14.07 -8.88
CA TYR A 204 -2.59 -13.20 -7.95
C TYR A 204 -3.56 -12.17 -7.38
N THR A 205 -3.79 -12.23 -6.08
CA THR A 205 -4.77 -11.34 -5.43
C THR A 205 -4.27 -9.93 -5.32
N SER A 206 -2.95 -9.71 -5.34
CA SER A 206 -2.31 -8.50 -4.81
C SER A 206 -2.76 -8.28 -3.35
N ASP A 207 -2.70 -7.03 -2.86
CA ASP A 207 -3.33 -6.70 -1.59
C ASP A 207 -4.84 -6.72 -1.75
N LEU A 208 -5.53 -7.44 -0.88
CA LEU A 208 -6.98 -7.56 -0.91
C LEU A 208 -7.66 -6.46 -0.11
N GLY A 209 -8.85 -6.10 -0.54
CA GLY A 209 -9.79 -5.35 0.27
C GLY A 209 -10.63 -6.26 1.15
N ALA A 210 -11.15 -5.73 2.26
CA ALA A 210 -12.04 -6.44 3.16
C ALA A 210 -13.32 -6.91 2.44
N LEU A 211 -13.82 -8.12 2.77
CA LEU A 211 -14.99 -8.70 2.12
C LEU A 211 -16.30 -8.05 2.55
N HIS A 212 -16.41 -7.64 3.81
CA HIS A 212 -17.66 -7.19 4.42
C HIS A 212 -17.69 -5.70 4.75
N THR A 213 -16.55 -5.03 4.75
CA THR A 213 -16.44 -3.60 5.00
C THR A 213 -15.53 -2.98 3.97
N LYS A 214 -16.05 -2.10 3.14
CA LYS A 214 -15.24 -1.34 2.16
C LYS A 214 -15.16 0.12 2.54
N ASN A 215 -14.11 0.77 2.12
CA ASN A 215 -14.00 2.22 2.16
C ASN A 215 -14.84 2.84 1.03
N HIS A 216 -15.09 4.17 1.12
CA HIS A 216 -15.83 4.90 0.10
C HIS A 216 -15.18 4.77 -1.29
N TYR A 217 -16.00 4.91 -2.33
CA TYR A 217 -15.57 4.90 -3.74
C TYR A 217 -15.05 3.57 -4.28
N LEU A 218 -15.03 2.52 -3.46
CA LEU A 218 -14.51 1.21 -3.86
C LEU A 218 -15.63 0.25 -4.25
N VAL A 219 -15.29 -0.68 -5.12
CA VAL A 219 -16.14 -1.84 -5.44
C VAL A 219 -15.94 -2.93 -4.37
N ASN A 220 -16.84 -3.90 -4.29
CA ASN A 220 -16.64 -5.05 -3.38
C ASN A 220 -15.54 -5.96 -3.91
N THR A 221 -14.73 -6.51 -3.01
CA THR A 221 -13.78 -7.57 -3.35
C THR A 221 -14.55 -8.81 -3.84
N GLU A 222 -14.21 -9.28 -5.03
CA GLU A 222 -14.77 -10.48 -5.63
C GLU A 222 -13.93 -11.71 -5.22
N ILE A 223 -14.59 -12.84 -4.98
CA ILE A 223 -13.92 -14.14 -4.87
C ILE A 223 -14.04 -14.82 -6.23
N PRO A 224 -12.94 -14.90 -7.04
CA PRO A 224 -13.01 -15.43 -8.37
C PRO A 224 -13.43 -16.92 -8.40
N ALA A 225 -14.50 -17.25 -9.10
CA ALA A 225 -14.98 -18.63 -9.22
C ALA A 225 -14.18 -19.48 -10.21
N VAL A 226 -13.27 -18.84 -10.96
CA VAL A 226 -12.47 -19.49 -12.01
C VAL A 226 -11.43 -20.44 -11.43
N PHE A 227 -11.14 -21.52 -12.18
CA PHE A 227 -10.10 -22.46 -11.80
C PHE A 227 -8.69 -21.85 -12.00
N ASN A 228 -7.79 -22.17 -11.07
CA ASN A 228 -6.38 -21.78 -11.09
C ASN A 228 -5.47 -22.98 -10.75
N ASP A 229 -4.36 -23.13 -11.48
CA ASP A 229 -3.32 -24.08 -11.11
C ASP A 229 -2.61 -23.64 -9.81
N VAL A 230 -2.40 -22.34 -9.67
CA VAL A 230 -1.79 -21.72 -8.49
C VAL A 230 -2.52 -20.42 -8.16
N SER A 231 -2.82 -20.20 -6.89
CA SER A 231 -3.27 -18.91 -6.37
C SER A 231 -2.21 -18.34 -5.41
N ILE A 232 -1.89 -17.06 -5.56
CA ILE A 232 -0.96 -16.31 -4.71
C ILE A 232 -1.81 -15.28 -3.96
N MET A 233 -1.83 -15.33 -2.63
CA MET A 233 -2.71 -14.53 -1.81
C MET A 233 -1.95 -13.82 -0.69
N GLU A 234 -2.33 -12.56 -0.43
CA GLU A 234 -1.82 -11.80 0.72
C GLU A 234 -2.16 -12.45 2.06
N SER A 235 -1.43 -12.06 3.09
CA SER A 235 -1.61 -12.56 4.45
C SER A 235 -1.31 -11.50 5.53
N THR A 236 -1.48 -10.23 5.22
CA THR A 236 -1.12 -9.09 6.09
C THR A 236 -1.68 -9.25 7.50
N TYR A 237 -2.97 -9.49 7.64
CA TYR A 237 -3.63 -9.71 8.92
C TYR A 237 -3.99 -11.18 9.18
N GLY A 238 -3.18 -12.11 8.68
CA GLY A 238 -3.42 -13.54 8.85
C GLY A 238 -3.46 -14.03 10.30
N ASN A 239 -2.91 -13.29 11.25
CA ASN A 239 -2.98 -13.57 12.69
C ASN A 239 -3.84 -12.56 13.47
N SER A 240 -4.53 -11.63 12.79
CA SER A 240 -5.30 -10.57 13.45
C SER A 240 -6.77 -10.64 13.11
N LYS A 241 -7.59 -10.90 14.12
CA LYS A 241 -9.04 -10.90 14.02
C LYS A 241 -9.58 -9.56 14.49
N ARG A 242 -10.50 -8.97 13.72
CA ARG A 242 -11.32 -7.87 14.25
C ARG A 242 -12.22 -8.44 15.35
N THR A 243 -12.22 -7.80 16.51
CA THR A 243 -13.12 -8.20 17.58
C THR A 243 -14.56 -7.89 17.17
N SER A 244 -15.51 -8.74 17.52
CA SER A 244 -16.94 -8.58 17.19
C SER A 244 -17.56 -7.26 17.64
N HIS A 245 -16.91 -6.55 18.57
CA HIS A 245 -17.34 -5.25 19.07
C HIS A 245 -16.80 -4.04 18.27
N LYS A 246 -15.85 -4.25 17.35
CA LYS A 246 -15.28 -3.17 16.52
C LYS A 246 -15.87 -3.19 15.12
N THR A 247 -17.09 -2.71 14.99
CA THR A 247 -17.74 -2.47 13.70
C THR A 247 -17.34 -1.10 13.14
N ARG A 248 -17.54 -0.90 11.85
CA ARG A 248 -17.36 0.42 11.22
C ARG A 248 -18.23 1.49 11.89
N ALA A 249 -19.48 1.17 12.20
CA ALA A 249 -20.38 2.08 12.89
C ALA A 249 -19.86 2.49 14.27
N PHE A 250 -19.26 1.54 15.02
CA PHE A 250 -18.64 1.84 16.31
C PHE A 250 -17.47 2.82 16.16
N ASP A 251 -16.57 2.57 15.19
CA ASP A 251 -15.42 3.46 14.97
C ASP A 251 -15.87 4.85 14.48
N ILE A 252 -16.94 4.96 13.70
CA ILE A 252 -17.53 6.24 13.26
C ILE A 252 -18.12 7.02 14.44
N ASP A 253 -18.89 6.36 15.31
CA ASP A 253 -19.46 6.99 16.52
C ASP A 253 -18.37 7.43 17.50
N HIS A 254 -17.36 6.58 17.68
CA HIS A 254 -16.18 6.91 18.49
C HIS A 254 -15.39 8.09 17.90
N LEU A 255 -15.25 8.14 16.58
CA LEU A 255 -14.63 9.27 15.88
C LEU A 255 -15.39 10.58 16.12
N ARG A 256 -16.72 10.57 15.97
CA ARG A 256 -17.55 11.74 16.24
C ARG A 256 -17.38 12.23 17.67
N THR A 257 -17.54 11.35 18.65
CA THR A 257 -17.39 11.67 20.07
C THR A 257 -16.01 12.25 20.38
N ALA A 258 -14.96 11.68 19.79
CA ALA A 258 -13.58 12.15 19.99
C ALA A 258 -13.37 13.55 19.42
N ILE A 259 -13.84 13.82 18.20
CA ILE A 259 -13.75 15.15 17.57
C ILE A 259 -14.54 16.19 18.38
N ASP A 260 -15.79 15.91 18.73
CA ASP A 260 -16.65 16.82 19.47
C ASP A 260 -16.01 17.19 20.82
N THR A 261 -15.45 16.20 21.55
CA THR A 261 -14.73 16.43 22.82
C THR A 261 -13.53 17.36 22.64
N VAL A 262 -12.73 17.18 21.61
CA VAL A 262 -11.56 18.05 21.34
C VAL A 262 -12.02 19.46 20.95
N MET A 263 -13.08 19.57 20.19
CA MET A 263 -13.61 20.88 19.75
C MET A 263 -14.17 21.70 20.92
N GLU A 264 -14.80 21.05 21.91
CA GLU A 264 -15.26 21.70 23.16
C GLU A 264 -14.10 22.26 23.97
N ARG A 265 -12.95 21.57 23.95
CA ARG A 265 -11.70 22.00 24.64
C ARG A 265 -10.92 23.05 23.84
N ASN A 266 -11.38 23.46 22.65
CA ASN A 266 -10.66 24.30 21.70
C ASN A 266 -9.31 23.72 21.22
N GLY A 267 -9.17 22.40 21.20
CA GLY A 267 -7.98 21.68 20.76
C GLY A 267 -7.86 21.53 19.25
N THR A 268 -6.81 20.84 18.85
CA THR A 268 -6.54 20.48 17.44
C THR A 268 -6.63 18.95 17.29
N VAL A 269 -7.36 18.49 16.27
CA VAL A 269 -7.36 17.08 15.85
C VAL A 269 -6.34 16.88 14.74
N ILE A 270 -5.45 15.91 14.89
CA ILE A 270 -4.43 15.58 13.89
C ILE A 270 -4.66 14.16 13.42
N PHE A 271 -4.86 13.98 12.11
CA PHE A 271 -4.88 12.69 11.43
C PHE A 271 -3.58 12.47 10.68
N PRO A 272 -2.64 11.69 11.23
CA PRO A 272 -1.54 11.14 10.43
C PRO A 272 -2.11 10.14 9.43
N CYS A 273 -2.09 10.48 8.14
CA CYS A 273 -2.71 9.68 7.08
C CYS A 273 -1.75 9.40 5.94
N PHE A 274 -1.95 8.26 5.26
CA PHE A 274 -1.40 8.05 3.94
C PHE A 274 -2.09 8.99 2.94
N SER A 275 -1.33 9.48 1.97
CA SER A 275 -1.82 10.48 1.01
C SER A 275 -2.86 9.93 0.05
N PHE A 276 -2.76 8.64 -0.28
CA PHE A 276 -3.68 7.93 -1.15
C PHE A 276 -4.64 7.06 -0.35
N SER A 277 -5.87 7.01 -0.79
CA SER A 277 -6.99 6.25 -0.24
C SER A 277 -7.41 6.73 1.17
N ARG A 278 -6.51 6.81 2.13
CA ARG A 278 -6.83 7.11 3.53
C ARG A 278 -7.24 8.57 3.74
N THR A 279 -6.57 9.52 3.10
CA THR A 279 -6.94 10.94 3.17
C THR A 279 -8.35 11.17 2.63
N GLN A 280 -8.68 10.59 1.49
CA GLN A 280 -9.98 10.72 0.84
C GLN A 280 -11.08 10.06 1.68
N GLU A 281 -10.80 8.90 2.25
CA GLU A 281 -11.71 8.17 3.16
C GLU A 281 -12.06 8.99 4.42
N ILE A 282 -11.04 9.59 5.07
CA ILE A 282 -11.27 10.43 6.26
C ILE A 282 -12.04 11.69 5.90
N LEU A 283 -11.74 12.35 4.78
CA LEU A 283 -12.48 13.53 4.32
C LEU A 283 -13.96 13.21 4.09
N THR A 284 -14.24 12.09 3.42
CA THR A 284 -15.62 11.67 3.15
C THR A 284 -16.36 11.33 4.44
N THR A 285 -15.71 10.60 5.35
CA THR A 285 -16.29 10.29 6.66
C THR A 285 -16.59 11.57 7.47
N LEU A 286 -15.70 12.57 7.44
CA LEU A 286 -15.96 13.85 8.10
C LEU A 286 -17.10 14.61 7.47
N TYR A 287 -17.24 14.56 6.14
CA TYR A 287 -18.38 15.15 5.43
C TYR A 287 -19.71 14.46 5.79
N GLU A 288 -19.73 13.13 5.88
CA GLU A 288 -20.92 12.39 6.30
C GLU A 288 -21.33 12.73 7.74
N LEU A 289 -20.37 12.93 8.63
CA LEU A 289 -20.62 13.29 10.03
C LEU A 289 -21.10 14.73 10.21
N TYR A 290 -20.54 15.67 9.45
CA TYR A 290 -20.68 17.10 9.74
C TYR A 290 -21.16 17.94 8.55
N GLY A 291 -21.24 17.41 7.35
CA GLY A 291 -21.59 18.16 6.14
C GLY A 291 -22.97 18.80 6.19
N ASN A 292 -23.92 18.18 6.89
CA ASN A 292 -25.27 18.67 7.10
C ASN A 292 -25.49 19.30 8.48
N GLU A 293 -24.43 19.50 9.29
CA GLU A 293 -24.51 20.10 10.62
C GLU A 293 -24.35 21.62 10.53
N PRO A 294 -25.43 22.43 10.69
CA PRO A 294 -25.35 23.88 10.50
C PRO A 294 -24.37 24.58 11.44
N ASN A 295 -24.17 24.02 12.64
CA ASN A 295 -23.34 24.59 13.67
C ASN A 295 -21.88 24.13 13.59
N PHE A 296 -21.54 23.20 12.70
CA PHE A 296 -20.16 22.77 12.52
C PHE A 296 -19.35 23.89 11.84
N ASN A 297 -18.48 24.50 12.61
CA ASN A 297 -17.67 25.64 12.16
C ASN A 297 -16.17 25.42 12.42
N ILE A 298 -15.69 24.22 12.13
CA ILE A 298 -14.30 23.85 12.31
C ILE A 298 -13.63 23.72 10.94
N PRO A 299 -12.53 24.44 10.68
CA PRO A 299 -11.79 24.27 9.44
C PRO A 299 -11.06 22.92 9.43
N ILE A 300 -11.07 22.27 8.26
CA ILE A 300 -10.40 21.00 7.99
C ILE A 300 -9.29 21.30 6.97
N PHE A 301 -8.05 21.02 7.33
CA PHE A 301 -6.90 21.27 6.48
C PHE A 301 -6.31 19.94 5.98
N VAL A 302 -6.22 19.79 4.67
CA VAL A 302 -5.43 18.71 4.04
C VAL A 302 -4.05 19.26 3.74
N ASP A 303 -3.11 19.00 4.63
CA ASP A 303 -1.74 19.54 4.53
C ASP A 303 -0.73 18.47 4.07
N SER A 304 -0.82 18.15 2.79
CA SER A 304 0.10 17.28 2.07
C SER A 304 -0.06 17.53 0.58
N LYS A 305 1.01 17.96 -0.11
CA LYS A 305 0.93 18.18 -1.56
C LYS A 305 0.45 16.94 -2.30
N LEU A 306 1.02 15.77 -1.99
CA LEU A 306 0.62 14.52 -2.62
C LEU A 306 -0.86 14.16 -2.35
N SER A 307 -1.36 14.43 -1.12
CA SER A 307 -2.78 14.21 -0.83
C SER A 307 -3.68 15.14 -1.63
N CYS A 308 -3.27 16.40 -1.84
CA CYS A 308 -3.99 17.35 -2.69
C CYS A 308 -4.01 16.86 -4.14
N ASP A 309 -2.83 16.53 -4.72
CA ASP A 309 -2.71 16.06 -6.11
C ASP A 309 -3.56 14.79 -6.36
N ILE A 310 -3.60 13.85 -5.40
CA ILE A 310 -4.44 12.66 -5.52
C ILE A 310 -5.93 12.99 -5.34
N SER A 311 -6.27 13.93 -4.45
CA SER A 311 -7.66 14.38 -4.29
C SER A 311 -8.20 15.05 -5.55
N ASP A 312 -7.35 15.78 -6.27
CA ASP A 312 -7.70 16.35 -7.58
C ASP A 312 -7.97 15.22 -8.61
N LEU A 313 -7.14 14.17 -8.63
CA LEU A 313 -7.37 13.02 -9.52
C LEU A 313 -8.68 12.28 -9.24
N TYR A 314 -9.16 12.26 -7.99
CA TYR A 314 -10.46 11.67 -7.66
C TYR A 314 -11.60 12.37 -8.39
N CYS A 315 -11.50 13.69 -8.66
CA CYS A 315 -12.48 14.41 -9.45
C CYS A 315 -12.59 13.88 -10.89
N ASP A 316 -11.50 13.41 -11.46
CA ASP A 316 -11.44 12.91 -12.83
C ASP A 316 -11.72 11.38 -12.92
N LEU A 317 -11.38 10.64 -11.87
CA LEU A 317 -11.41 9.17 -11.88
C LEU A 317 -12.74 8.58 -11.39
N LEU A 318 -13.50 9.32 -10.58
CA LEU A 318 -14.77 8.84 -10.06
C LEU A 318 -15.93 9.14 -11.02
N HIS A 319 -16.93 8.25 -11.03
CA HIS A 319 -18.08 8.35 -11.91
C HIS A 319 -19.40 8.10 -11.14
N GLY A 320 -20.51 8.58 -11.69
CA GLY A 320 -21.85 8.39 -11.13
C GLY A 320 -21.97 8.93 -9.71
N GLU A 321 -22.66 8.20 -8.84
CA GLU A 321 -22.91 8.59 -7.45
C GLU A 321 -21.62 8.85 -6.64
N ASN A 322 -20.55 8.14 -6.94
CA ASN A 322 -19.25 8.34 -6.31
C ASN A 322 -18.65 9.71 -6.67
N ALA A 323 -18.77 10.13 -7.93
CA ALA A 323 -18.33 11.46 -8.36
C ALA A 323 -19.17 12.58 -7.70
N GLU A 324 -20.50 12.40 -7.62
CA GLU A 324 -21.39 13.35 -6.95
C GLU A 324 -21.09 13.50 -5.45
N LEU A 325 -20.78 12.37 -4.79
CA LEU A 325 -20.39 12.41 -3.38
C LEU A 325 -19.05 13.11 -3.21
N TRP A 326 -18.06 12.77 -4.05
CA TRP A 326 -16.73 13.38 -3.96
C TRP A 326 -16.75 14.87 -4.26
N ASP A 327 -17.55 15.32 -5.23
CA ASP A 327 -17.73 16.76 -5.53
C ASP A 327 -18.23 17.54 -4.30
N LYS A 328 -19.19 16.99 -3.57
CA LYS A 328 -19.68 17.59 -2.32
C LYS A 328 -18.59 17.64 -1.23
N VAL A 329 -17.78 16.58 -1.11
CA VAL A 329 -16.68 16.49 -0.14
C VAL A 329 -15.57 17.47 -0.51
N TYR A 330 -15.14 17.44 -1.76
CA TYR A 330 -14.03 18.25 -2.28
C TYR A 330 -14.33 19.76 -2.20
N ASN A 331 -15.55 20.14 -2.55
CA ASN A 331 -16.01 21.54 -2.53
C ASN A 331 -16.64 21.96 -1.19
N TRP A 332 -16.56 21.12 -0.15
CA TRP A 332 -17.09 21.49 1.16
C TRP A 332 -16.34 22.69 1.73
N ASN A 333 -17.08 23.78 2.04
CA ASN A 333 -16.52 25.06 2.47
C ASN A 333 -15.71 25.03 3.78
N LYS A 334 -15.66 23.89 4.46
CA LYS A 334 -14.81 23.67 5.64
C LYS A 334 -13.45 23.08 5.28
N VAL A 335 -13.29 22.51 4.10
CA VAL A 335 -12.07 21.86 3.64
C VAL A 335 -11.17 22.87 2.94
N GLN A 336 -9.88 22.82 3.27
CA GLN A 336 -8.85 23.64 2.64
C GLN A 336 -7.64 22.75 2.30
N PHE A 337 -7.30 22.71 1.02
CA PHE A 337 -6.15 21.97 0.51
C PHE A 337 -4.89 22.84 0.56
N ILE A 338 -3.86 22.43 1.30
CA ILE A 338 -2.61 23.19 1.47
C ILE A 338 -1.51 22.58 0.61
N VAL A 339 -1.19 23.25 -0.49
CA VAL A 339 -0.15 22.83 -1.43
C VAL A 339 1.21 23.42 -1.05
N SER A 340 1.27 24.71 -0.71
CA SER A 340 2.54 25.44 -0.53
C SER A 340 3.17 25.20 0.87
N LYS A 341 4.50 25.24 0.92
CA LYS A 341 5.24 25.16 2.21
C LYS A 341 4.99 26.41 3.11
N PRO A 342 4.88 27.64 2.58
CA PRO A 342 4.53 28.81 3.40
C PRO A 342 3.18 28.67 4.06
N ASP A 343 2.13 28.27 3.33
CA ASP A 343 0.78 28.12 3.87
C ASP A 343 0.72 27.00 4.93
N SER A 344 1.46 25.91 4.72
CA SER A 344 1.64 24.87 5.73
C SER A 344 2.22 25.41 7.03
N ARG A 345 3.28 26.23 6.94
CA ARG A 345 3.86 26.87 8.14
C ARG A 345 2.87 27.81 8.84
N ASN A 346 2.10 28.57 8.08
CA ASN A 346 1.05 29.45 8.62
C ASN A 346 -0.03 28.64 9.32
N CYS A 347 -0.50 27.54 8.72
CA CYS A 347 -1.48 26.64 9.31
C CYS A 347 -0.96 25.99 10.60
N VAL A 348 0.31 25.55 10.63
CA VAL A 348 0.94 25.05 11.88
C VAL A 348 1.01 26.16 12.92
N ALA A 349 1.39 27.39 12.55
CA ALA A 349 1.55 28.50 13.47
C ALA A 349 0.22 28.99 14.08
N ASP A 350 -0.88 28.93 13.34
CA ASP A 350 -2.21 29.30 13.84
C ASP A 350 -2.63 28.35 14.98
N SER A 351 -2.99 28.92 16.14
CA SER A 351 -3.42 28.19 17.32
C SER A 351 -4.92 28.00 17.46
N LYS A 352 -5.71 28.47 16.50
CA LYS A 352 -7.16 28.22 16.48
C LYS A 352 -7.44 26.73 16.32
N ARG A 353 -8.55 26.28 16.96
CA ARG A 353 -9.04 24.90 16.81
C ARG A 353 -9.23 24.52 15.34
N LYS A 354 -8.84 23.32 14.98
CA LYS A 354 -8.87 22.82 13.60
C LYS A 354 -8.78 21.30 13.56
N ILE A 355 -9.15 20.76 12.41
CA ILE A 355 -8.84 19.37 12.04
C ILE A 355 -7.74 19.41 10.98
N VAL A 356 -6.71 18.60 11.12
CA VAL A 356 -5.58 18.51 10.18
C VAL A 356 -5.42 17.07 9.70
N ILE A 357 -5.47 16.85 8.40
CA ILE A 357 -5.14 15.58 7.75
C ILE A 357 -3.81 15.77 7.03
N SER A 358 -2.77 15.03 7.47
CA SER A 358 -1.42 15.25 6.95
C SER A 358 -0.60 13.96 6.88
N SER A 359 0.25 13.85 5.87
CA SER A 359 1.14 12.69 5.69
C SER A 359 2.49 12.93 6.41
N SER A 360 3.14 11.85 6.83
CA SER A 360 2.91 10.42 6.61
C SER A 360 2.10 9.77 7.74
N GLY A 361 1.46 8.63 7.41
CA GLY A 361 0.66 7.88 8.38
C GLY A 361 1.47 7.29 9.55
N PHE A 362 2.73 6.89 9.32
CA PHE A 362 3.64 6.41 10.36
C PHE A 362 4.38 7.52 11.11
N CYS A 363 4.13 8.77 10.77
CA CYS A 363 4.82 9.94 11.36
C CYS A 363 6.35 9.87 11.22
N THR A 364 6.87 9.24 10.17
CA THR A 364 8.32 9.13 9.94
C THR A 364 8.90 10.37 9.30
N ASN A 365 8.13 11.02 8.46
CA ASN A 365 8.49 12.22 7.69
C ASN A 365 7.22 13.02 7.36
N GLY A 366 7.34 14.01 6.49
CA GLY A 366 6.21 14.81 6.02
C GLY A 366 5.83 15.96 6.94
N ARG A 367 4.78 16.67 6.52
CA ARG A 367 4.32 17.90 7.19
C ARG A 367 3.67 17.61 8.55
N VAL A 368 3.13 16.42 8.74
CA VAL A 368 2.54 15.96 10.01
C VAL A 368 3.48 16.13 11.20
N ILE A 369 4.80 15.99 10.97
CA ILE A 369 5.81 16.16 12.03
C ILE A 369 5.75 17.55 12.67
N SER A 370 5.52 18.59 11.89
CA SER A 370 5.43 19.97 12.40
C SER A 370 4.21 20.16 13.30
N TYR A 371 3.09 19.55 12.95
CA TYR A 371 1.88 19.55 13.78
C TYR A 371 2.09 18.77 15.07
N LEU A 372 2.69 17.58 14.99
CA LEU A 372 2.99 16.78 16.18
C LEU A 372 3.96 17.52 17.12
N GLN A 373 5.00 18.18 16.59
CA GLN A 373 5.91 18.98 17.39
C GLN A 373 5.22 20.12 18.14
N LYS A 374 4.15 20.70 17.57
CA LYS A 374 3.44 21.82 18.19
C LYS A 374 2.38 21.37 19.18
N TYR A 375 1.64 20.30 18.87
CA TYR A 375 0.40 19.96 19.56
C TYR A 375 0.49 18.70 20.43
N ILE A 376 1.59 17.93 20.39
CA ILE A 376 1.68 16.67 21.15
C ILE A 376 1.74 16.88 22.67
N GLU A 377 2.17 18.06 23.12
CA GLU A 377 2.19 18.43 24.54
C GLU A 377 0.90 19.14 25.02
N ASP A 378 -0.03 19.39 24.09
CA ASP A 378 -1.31 20.04 24.39
C ASP A 378 -2.36 18.98 24.76
N GLU A 379 -2.79 18.98 26.02
CA GLU A 379 -3.79 18.06 26.57
C GLU A 379 -5.20 18.26 25.97
N ASN A 380 -5.46 19.41 25.33
CA ASN A 380 -6.72 19.65 24.63
C ASN A 380 -6.75 19.04 23.23
N SER A 381 -5.58 18.71 22.68
CA SER A 381 -5.44 18.18 21.31
C SER A 381 -5.47 16.65 21.28
N MET A 382 -5.69 16.08 20.09
CA MET A 382 -5.77 14.64 19.91
C MET A 382 -5.11 14.21 18.59
N VAL A 383 -4.44 13.05 18.64
CA VAL A 383 -3.94 12.35 17.46
C VAL A 383 -4.86 11.15 17.17
N ILE A 384 -5.41 11.07 15.96
CA ILE A 384 -6.30 9.99 15.54
C ILE A 384 -5.63 9.17 14.44
N PHE A 385 -5.30 7.93 14.74
CA PHE A 385 -4.78 6.99 13.76
C PHE A 385 -5.89 6.19 13.11
N SER A 386 -5.93 6.17 11.79
CA SER A 386 -6.94 5.47 11.00
C SER A 386 -6.44 4.12 10.47
N GLY A 387 -5.68 3.38 11.26
CA GLY A 387 -5.14 2.07 10.87
C GLY A 387 -3.90 1.66 11.65
N TYR A 388 -3.05 0.86 11.01
CA TYR A 388 -1.81 0.34 11.60
C TYR A 388 -0.80 1.46 11.91
N THR A 389 -0.18 1.38 13.08
CA THR A 389 0.74 2.41 13.61
C THR A 389 2.19 1.95 13.71
N GLY A 390 2.53 0.83 13.10
CA GLY A 390 3.79 0.14 13.32
C GLY A 390 3.72 -0.85 14.50
N ASP A 391 4.66 -1.78 14.53
CA ASP A 391 4.76 -2.89 15.51
C ASP A 391 5.87 -2.69 16.53
N ASN A 392 6.70 -1.67 16.36
CA ASN A 392 7.85 -1.43 17.23
C ASN A 392 8.15 0.06 17.44
N SER A 393 9.02 0.36 18.37
CA SER A 393 9.37 1.72 18.80
C SER A 393 10.20 2.54 17.80
N SER A 394 10.58 1.99 16.66
CA SER A 394 11.23 2.75 15.60
C SER A 394 10.25 3.74 14.95
N TYR A 395 8.96 3.40 14.90
CA TYR A 395 7.90 4.26 14.40
C TYR A 395 7.46 5.29 15.43
N LEU A 396 7.37 6.56 15.02
CA LEU A 396 6.87 7.61 15.91
C LEU A 396 5.39 7.40 16.23
N SER A 397 4.58 6.95 15.27
CA SER A 397 3.17 6.59 15.48
C SER A 397 2.97 5.53 16.56
N TYR A 398 3.83 4.49 16.60
CA TYR A 398 3.83 3.50 17.68
C TYR A 398 4.12 4.14 19.04
N ARG A 399 5.12 5.02 19.11
CA ARG A 399 5.49 5.70 20.37
C ARG A 399 4.40 6.65 20.85
N ILE A 400 3.75 7.41 19.94
CA ILE A 400 2.62 8.29 20.29
C ILE A 400 1.48 7.46 20.88
N LYS A 401 1.16 6.32 20.30
CA LYS A 401 0.07 5.45 20.76
C LYS A 401 0.37 4.75 22.09
N ASN A 402 1.61 4.24 22.26
CA ASN A 402 1.92 3.30 23.34
C ASN A 402 2.71 3.92 24.51
N TYR A 403 3.35 5.07 24.31
CA TYR A 403 4.11 5.77 25.34
C TYR A 403 3.28 6.93 25.87
N ARG A 404 2.32 6.60 26.75
CA ARG A 404 1.39 7.54 27.39
C ARG A 404 1.86 7.82 28.83
N ASP A 405 1.12 8.68 29.53
CA ASP A 405 1.30 8.91 30.97
C ASP A 405 2.70 9.44 31.33
N ASP A 406 2.98 10.68 30.92
CA ASP A 406 4.22 11.43 31.25
C ASP A 406 5.52 10.87 30.64
N ARG A 407 5.42 9.99 29.66
CA ARG A 407 6.62 9.58 28.92
C ARG A 407 7.00 10.60 27.86
N THR A 408 8.29 10.91 27.82
CA THR A 408 8.86 11.71 26.74
C THR A 408 9.07 10.87 25.49
N ILE A 409 8.75 11.46 24.34
CA ILE A 409 9.06 10.92 23.02
C ILE A 409 9.97 11.88 22.25
N SER A 410 10.79 11.34 21.36
CA SER A 410 11.65 12.19 20.52
C SER A 410 10.96 12.46 19.18
N ILE A 411 10.80 13.75 18.85
CA ILE A 411 10.32 14.22 17.54
C ILE A 411 11.36 15.19 16.98
N ASN A 412 11.96 14.88 15.81
CA ASN A 412 13.05 15.67 15.22
C ASN A 412 14.18 16.01 16.22
N LYS A 413 14.62 15.02 17.01
CA LYS A 413 15.68 15.14 18.02
C LYS A 413 15.32 16.04 19.21
N LYS A 414 14.09 16.50 19.34
CA LYS A 414 13.58 17.20 20.53
C LYS A 414 12.81 16.20 21.38
N SER A 415 13.08 16.20 22.68
CA SER A 415 12.30 15.45 23.66
C SER A 415 11.06 16.27 24.03
N VAL A 416 9.89 15.68 23.90
CA VAL A 416 8.57 16.30 24.15
C VAL A 416 7.72 15.35 24.98
N MET A 417 6.83 15.90 25.80
CA MET A 417 5.88 15.13 26.60
C MET A 417 4.73 14.66 25.69
N ASN A 418 4.33 13.40 25.79
CA ASN A 418 3.23 12.83 24.99
C ASN A 418 1.89 12.97 25.72
N ARG A 419 1.30 14.16 25.72
CA ARG A 419 0.09 14.53 26.50
C ARG A 419 -1.19 14.56 25.68
N ALA A 420 -1.13 14.91 24.40
CA ALA A 420 -2.31 14.93 23.53
C ALA A 420 -3.02 13.58 23.55
N ASP A 421 -4.34 13.56 23.58
CA ASP A 421 -5.12 12.31 23.51
C ASP A 421 -4.80 11.52 22.23
N CYS A 422 -5.00 10.19 22.28
CA CYS A 422 -4.71 9.34 21.14
C CYS A 422 -5.74 8.21 21.01
N ILE A 423 -6.36 8.10 19.85
CA ILE A 423 -7.23 6.96 19.50
C ILE A 423 -6.81 6.30 18.20
N THR A 424 -7.26 5.06 17.98
CA THR A 424 -7.03 4.30 16.74
C THR A 424 -8.34 3.71 16.24
N LEU A 425 -8.65 3.99 14.98
CA LEU A 425 -9.82 3.49 14.25
C LEU A 425 -9.40 2.26 13.45
N SER A 426 -9.66 1.07 13.94
CA SER A 426 -9.15 -0.18 13.35
C SER A 426 -9.90 -0.63 12.09
N THR A 427 -11.16 -0.22 11.94
CA THR A 427 -12.01 -0.63 10.82
C THR A 427 -11.81 0.19 9.55
N PHE A 428 -10.95 1.19 9.61
CA PHE A 428 -10.55 1.99 8.45
C PHE A 428 -9.43 1.33 7.62
N SER A 429 -8.83 0.23 8.10
CA SER A 429 -7.86 -0.51 7.31
C SER A 429 -8.50 -1.07 6.04
N SER A 430 -7.76 -0.98 4.92
CA SER A 430 -8.20 -1.55 3.64
C SER A 430 -8.04 -3.07 3.60
N HIS A 431 -7.04 -3.63 4.27
CA HIS A 431 -6.80 -5.07 4.25
C HIS A 431 -7.90 -5.88 4.94
N PRO A 432 -8.20 -7.08 4.44
CA PRO A 432 -9.09 -8.03 5.09
C PRO A 432 -8.49 -8.51 6.41
N ASP A 433 -9.34 -8.83 7.37
CA ASP A 433 -8.90 -9.47 8.60
C ASP A 433 -8.69 -10.99 8.42
N HIS A 434 -8.29 -11.67 9.49
CA HIS A 434 -8.10 -13.11 9.48
C HIS A 434 -9.31 -13.88 8.96
N ASN A 435 -10.53 -13.50 9.38
CA ASN A 435 -11.74 -14.22 9.00
C ASN A 435 -12.08 -14.01 7.52
N ASP A 436 -11.93 -12.80 7.03
CA ASP A 436 -12.08 -12.47 5.60
C ASP A 436 -11.07 -13.26 4.76
N LEU A 437 -9.78 -13.31 5.18
CA LEU A 437 -8.73 -14.07 4.49
C LEU A 437 -9.02 -15.58 4.47
N VAL A 438 -9.50 -16.14 5.58
CA VAL A 438 -9.88 -17.56 5.64
C VAL A 438 -11.08 -17.83 4.72
N THR A 439 -12.10 -16.97 4.75
CA THR A 439 -13.27 -17.07 3.87
C THR A 439 -12.87 -16.98 2.41
N PHE A 440 -12.07 -16.01 2.04
CA PHE A 440 -11.57 -15.83 0.67
C PHE A 440 -10.77 -17.04 0.23
N GLY A 441 -9.70 -17.37 0.94
CA GLY A 441 -8.77 -18.42 0.57
C GLY A 441 -9.43 -19.81 0.50
N SER A 442 -10.32 -20.17 1.46
CA SER A 442 -11.01 -21.45 1.45
C SER A 442 -12.09 -21.56 0.37
N SER A 443 -12.54 -20.44 -0.19
CA SER A 443 -13.54 -20.42 -1.27
C SER A 443 -12.92 -20.59 -2.66
N LEU A 444 -11.62 -20.36 -2.83
CA LEU A 444 -10.95 -20.44 -4.12
C LEU A 444 -11.07 -21.83 -4.79
N ASN A 445 -11.09 -21.83 -6.12
CA ASN A 445 -10.99 -23.01 -6.96
C ASN A 445 -9.55 -23.11 -7.50
N THR A 446 -8.68 -23.81 -6.76
CA THR A 446 -7.24 -23.84 -7.04
C THR A 446 -6.61 -25.18 -6.68
N ASN A 447 -5.49 -25.53 -7.30
CA ASN A 447 -4.70 -26.71 -6.91
C ASN A 447 -3.68 -26.39 -5.80
N ARG A 448 -3.22 -25.15 -5.72
CA ARG A 448 -2.24 -24.69 -4.71
C ARG A 448 -2.54 -23.25 -4.31
N LEU A 449 -2.44 -22.97 -3.03
CA LEU A 449 -2.54 -21.61 -2.49
C LEU A 449 -1.21 -21.24 -1.83
N ILE A 450 -0.60 -20.16 -2.28
CA ILE A 450 0.68 -19.65 -1.77
C ILE A 450 0.41 -18.35 -1.03
N LEU A 451 0.80 -18.28 0.24
CA LEU A 451 0.65 -17.10 1.09
C LEU A 451 1.89 -16.21 0.99
N VAL A 452 1.66 -14.94 0.70
CA VAL A 452 2.68 -13.88 0.56
C VAL A 452 2.27 -12.66 1.37
N HIS A 453 3.07 -11.61 1.36
CA HIS A 453 2.73 -10.29 1.89
C HIS A 453 2.19 -10.38 3.33
N GLY A 454 3.06 -10.84 4.22
CA GLY A 454 2.75 -11.02 5.65
C GLY A 454 3.96 -11.56 6.41
N SER A 455 3.99 -11.32 7.71
CA SER A 455 5.02 -11.86 8.59
C SER A 455 4.96 -13.40 8.60
N GLU A 456 6.04 -14.05 9.01
CA GLU A 456 6.08 -15.51 9.15
C GLU A 456 4.98 -16.03 10.09
N GLU A 457 4.74 -15.31 11.20
CA GLU A 457 3.67 -15.63 12.16
C GLU A 457 2.29 -15.50 11.52
N SER A 458 2.04 -14.41 10.78
CA SER A 458 0.79 -14.16 10.08
C SER A 458 0.49 -15.26 9.06
N LYS A 459 1.47 -15.61 8.21
CA LYS A 459 1.36 -16.70 7.23
C LYS A 459 1.13 -18.06 7.90
N ALA A 460 1.82 -18.35 9.00
CA ALA A 460 1.66 -19.63 9.72
C ALA A 460 0.29 -19.77 10.35
N CYS A 461 -0.21 -18.72 11.01
CA CYS A 461 -1.54 -18.69 11.61
C CYS A 461 -2.64 -18.86 10.54
N LEU A 462 -2.55 -18.08 9.45
CA LEU A 462 -3.51 -18.15 8.36
C LEU A 462 -3.49 -19.52 7.66
N ARG A 463 -2.30 -20.09 7.43
CA ARG A 463 -2.19 -21.42 6.82
C ARG A 463 -2.94 -22.48 7.63
N SER A 464 -2.73 -22.53 8.94
CA SER A 464 -3.42 -23.50 9.81
C SER A 464 -4.95 -23.35 9.72
N ALA A 465 -5.46 -22.12 9.79
CA ALA A 465 -6.89 -21.87 9.70
C ALA A 465 -7.48 -22.21 8.31
N LEU A 466 -6.71 -21.97 7.25
CA LEU A 466 -7.11 -22.35 5.89
C LEU A 466 -7.15 -23.85 5.70
N GLU A 467 -6.14 -24.59 6.17
CA GLU A 467 -6.11 -26.06 6.09
C GLU A 467 -7.34 -26.67 6.78
N ASP A 468 -7.74 -26.15 7.94
CA ASP A 468 -8.95 -26.55 8.65
C ASP A 468 -10.24 -26.22 7.87
N ALA A 469 -10.34 -25.00 7.32
CA ALA A 469 -11.51 -24.56 6.58
C ALA A 469 -11.67 -25.31 5.24
N ILE A 470 -10.58 -25.54 4.51
CA ILE A 470 -10.53 -26.30 3.26
C ILE A 470 -11.01 -27.74 3.50
N SER A 471 -10.55 -28.39 4.59
CA SER A 471 -10.97 -29.74 4.97
C SER A 471 -12.48 -29.80 5.27
N LYS A 472 -13.00 -28.83 6.02
CA LYS A 472 -14.45 -28.73 6.32
C LYS A 472 -15.30 -28.53 5.08
N ASN A 473 -14.77 -27.86 4.06
CA ASN A 473 -15.46 -27.61 2.79
C ASN A 473 -15.29 -28.75 1.77
N ASN A 474 -14.75 -29.91 2.17
CA ASN A 474 -14.45 -31.05 1.30
C ASN A 474 -13.58 -30.69 0.08
N LYS A 475 -12.70 -29.73 0.23
CA LYS A 475 -11.67 -29.37 -0.77
C LYS A 475 -10.32 -29.97 -0.38
N SER A 476 -9.41 -30.12 -1.34
CA SER A 476 -8.10 -30.73 -1.10
C SER A 476 -7.00 -30.05 -1.90
N TYR A 477 -6.69 -28.80 -1.63
CA TYR A 477 -5.53 -28.13 -2.21
C TYR A 477 -4.51 -27.77 -1.12
N LYS A 478 -3.25 -27.70 -1.54
CA LYS A 478 -2.14 -27.44 -0.64
C LYS A 478 -1.98 -25.95 -0.36
N VAL A 479 -1.87 -25.59 0.92
CA VAL A 479 -1.51 -24.23 1.36
C VAL A 479 -0.04 -24.18 1.74
N GLN A 480 0.70 -23.19 1.24
CA GLN A 480 2.12 -23.00 1.51
C GLN A 480 2.41 -21.53 1.81
N ALA A 481 3.24 -21.27 2.83
CA ALA A 481 3.83 -19.96 3.03
C ALA A 481 4.99 -19.77 2.05
N ALA A 482 5.00 -18.67 1.34
CA ALA A 482 6.13 -18.33 0.49
C ALA A 482 7.35 -17.97 1.35
N THR A 483 8.52 -18.23 0.78
CA THR A 483 9.81 -17.72 1.25
C THR A 483 10.55 -17.13 0.07
N LYS A 484 11.44 -16.19 0.33
CA LYS A 484 12.31 -15.65 -0.72
C LYS A 484 13.08 -16.80 -1.38
N ASP A 485 13.24 -16.73 -2.69
CA ASP A 485 13.87 -17.77 -3.51
C ASP A 485 13.07 -19.08 -3.70
N MET A 486 11.85 -19.16 -3.15
CA MET A 486 10.93 -20.25 -3.45
C MET A 486 10.62 -20.30 -4.95
N VAL A 487 10.44 -21.52 -5.47
CA VAL A 487 10.03 -21.77 -6.85
C VAL A 487 8.83 -22.71 -6.86
N VAL A 488 7.75 -22.28 -7.51
CA VAL A 488 6.58 -23.12 -7.79
C VAL A 488 6.60 -23.48 -9.27
N ARG A 489 6.78 -24.76 -9.61
CA ARG A 489 6.77 -25.23 -11.02
C ARG A 489 5.36 -25.22 -11.58
N LEU A 490 5.26 -24.82 -12.87
CA LEU A 490 4.03 -24.76 -13.66
C LEU A 490 3.88 -25.93 -14.63
#